data_5c9b5602065a01eeacbd24ee721422a9
#
_entry.id   5c9b5602065a01eeacbd24ee721422a9
#
_cell.length_a   1.000
_cell.length_b   1.000
_cell.length_c   1.000
_cell.angle_alpha   90.00
_cell.angle_beta   90.00
_cell.angle_gamma   90.00
#
_symmetry.space_group_name_H-M   'P 1'
#
loop_
_entity.id
_entity.type
_entity.pdbx_description
1 polymer ?
#
loop_
_entity_poly.entity_id
_entity_poly.type
_entity_poly.pdbx_seq_one_letter_code
_entity_poly.pdbx_strand_id
1 'polypeptide(L)'
;MKKQRNVFAVVIDDDQDQAELIKEVLAPEGYCVMTADNAEDGLRLSQLYHPFVIITDFGMPDMDGAELVERLKMNGASDIPVVLVTAFPPEYVEERLEFRRLPDLIMSKPVDFDLLVETVRGYYQNGYRSELSLQDQPHDCFASASLAPQLSGAR
;
A
#
# COMPACT_ATOMS: atom_id res chain seq x y z
N MET A 1 21.15 2.10 12.82
CA MET A 1 20.42 1.80 11.57
C MET A 1 19.61 0.52 11.74
N LYS A 2 18.35 0.56 11.40
CA LYS A 2 17.52 -0.64 11.41
C LYS A 2 17.92 -1.54 10.24
N LYS A 3 17.99 -2.84 10.49
CA LYS A 3 18.30 -3.82 9.45
C LYS A 3 17.20 -3.78 8.38
N GLN A 4 17.59 -3.70 7.12
CA GLN A 4 16.64 -3.75 6.02
C GLN A 4 15.89 -5.08 6.04
N ARG A 5 14.59 -5.00 5.86
CA ARG A 5 13.71 -6.16 5.84
C ARG A 5 13.32 -6.42 4.39
N ASN A 6 13.31 -7.67 3.98
CA ASN A 6 12.85 -8.04 2.64
C ASN A 6 11.31 -8.14 2.63
N VAL A 7 10.65 -7.07 3.07
CA VAL A 7 9.21 -6.99 3.11
C VAL A 7 8.75 -5.71 2.39
N PHE A 8 7.70 -5.85 1.63
CA PHE A 8 7.24 -4.81 0.72
C PHE A 8 6.00 -4.11 1.26
N ALA A 9 5.99 -2.80 1.14
CA ALA A 9 4.79 -1.98 1.29
C ALA A 9 4.52 -1.30 -0.04
N VAL A 10 3.27 -1.19 -0.43
CA VAL A 10 2.87 -0.52 -1.67
C VAL A 10 2.09 0.74 -1.32
N VAL A 11 2.48 1.86 -1.92
CA VAL A 11 1.80 3.15 -1.78
C VAL A 11 1.24 3.54 -3.14
N ILE A 12 -0.05 3.79 -3.18
CA ILE A 12 -0.78 4.11 -4.42
C ILE A 12 -1.36 5.52 -4.27
N ASP A 13 -0.85 6.45 -5.05
CA ASP A 13 -1.32 7.85 -5.04
C ASP A 13 -0.93 8.50 -6.37
N ASP A 14 -1.87 9.14 -7.04
CA ASP A 14 -1.61 9.86 -8.28
C ASP A 14 -0.78 11.13 -8.05
N ASP A 15 -0.75 11.64 -6.83
CA ASP A 15 0.18 12.69 -6.40
C ASP A 15 1.51 12.04 -5.99
N GLN A 16 2.50 12.13 -6.88
CA GLN A 16 3.81 11.53 -6.67
C GLN A 16 4.55 12.11 -5.46
N ASP A 17 4.37 13.38 -5.18
CA ASP A 17 4.99 14.02 -4.02
C ASP A 17 4.44 13.44 -2.72
N GLN A 18 3.15 13.19 -2.67
CA GLN A 18 2.51 12.57 -1.51
C GLN A 18 3.00 11.12 -1.34
N ALA A 19 3.07 10.37 -2.43
CA ALA A 19 3.58 8.98 -2.40
C ALA A 19 5.03 8.94 -1.92
N GLU A 20 5.87 9.86 -2.40
CA GLU A 20 7.27 9.96 -1.97
C GLU A 20 7.41 10.32 -0.50
N LEU A 21 6.57 11.22 0.01
CA LEU A 21 6.58 11.56 1.44
C LEU A 21 6.27 10.33 2.30
N ILE A 22 5.29 9.56 1.94
CA ILE A 22 4.95 8.32 2.66
C ILE A 22 6.11 7.34 2.59
N LYS A 23 6.71 7.17 1.42
CA LYS A 23 7.89 6.32 1.25
C LYS A 23 9.05 6.77 2.12
N GLU A 24 9.36 8.07 2.15
CA GLU A 24 10.44 8.62 2.97
C GLU A 24 10.21 8.39 4.47
N VAL A 25 8.97 8.39 4.90
CA VAL A 25 8.61 8.14 6.30
C VAL A 25 8.71 6.65 6.66
N LEU A 26 8.36 5.76 5.74
CA LEU A 26 8.34 4.32 6.00
C LEU A 26 9.68 3.62 5.72
N ALA A 27 10.46 4.11 4.76
CA ALA A 27 11.73 3.47 4.39
C ALA A 27 12.74 3.36 5.54
N PRO A 28 12.90 4.38 6.42
CA PRO A 28 13.80 4.25 7.57
C PRO A 28 13.43 3.16 8.55
N GLU A 29 12.18 2.69 8.53
CA GLU A 29 11.75 1.55 9.37
C GLU A 29 12.25 0.20 8.83
N GLY A 30 12.85 0.19 7.65
CA GLY A 30 13.45 -0.99 7.03
C GLY A 30 12.59 -1.70 6.01
N TYR A 31 11.44 -1.16 5.64
CA TYR A 31 10.57 -1.74 4.61
C TYR A 31 11.00 -1.33 3.20
N CYS A 32 10.79 -2.22 2.25
CA CYS A 32 10.90 -1.91 0.83
C CYS A 32 9.60 -1.27 0.37
N VAL A 33 9.60 0.04 0.16
CA VAL A 33 8.39 0.77 -0.22
C VAL A 33 8.38 1.01 -1.73
N MET A 34 7.35 0.50 -2.39
CA MET A 34 7.11 0.72 -3.81
C MET A 34 5.93 1.66 -3.97
N THR A 35 6.01 2.54 -4.97
CA THR A 35 4.96 3.51 -5.27
C THR A 35 4.33 3.24 -6.62
N ALA A 36 3.04 3.50 -6.73
CA ALA A 36 2.30 3.49 -7.98
C ALA A 36 1.51 4.80 -8.09
N ASP A 37 1.45 5.37 -9.28
CA ASP A 37 0.75 6.63 -9.53
C ASP A 37 -0.68 6.45 -10.06
N ASN A 38 -1.12 5.20 -10.14
CA ASN A 38 -2.48 4.86 -10.56
C ASN A 38 -2.89 3.51 -9.95
N ALA A 39 -4.19 3.26 -9.95
CA ALA A 39 -4.76 2.07 -9.32
C ALA A 39 -4.36 0.77 -10.04
N GLU A 40 -4.31 0.78 -11.36
CA GLU A 40 -3.95 -0.42 -12.14
C GLU A 40 -2.53 -0.91 -11.81
N ASP A 41 -1.56 0.00 -11.78
CA ASP A 41 -0.18 -0.35 -11.43
C ASP A 41 -0.08 -0.78 -9.96
N GLY A 42 -0.85 -0.15 -9.09
CA GLY A 42 -0.94 -0.55 -7.68
C GLY A 42 -1.45 -1.98 -7.51
N LEU A 43 -2.48 -2.36 -8.27
CA LEU A 43 -3.00 -3.73 -8.28
C LEU A 43 -1.93 -4.72 -8.74
N ARG A 44 -1.21 -4.39 -9.79
CA ARG A 44 -0.14 -5.26 -10.31
C ARG A 44 0.99 -5.46 -9.32
N LEU A 45 1.46 -4.37 -8.72
CA LEU A 45 2.51 -4.44 -7.70
C LEU A 45 2.07 -5.31 -6.53
N SER A 46 0.82 -5.16 -6.11
CA SER A 46 0.26 -5.94 -5.01
C SER A 46 0.20 -7.43 -5.32
N GLN A 47 -0.15 -7.79 -6.56
CA GLN A 47 -0.20 -9.18 -6.99
C GLN A 47 1.19 -9.80 -7.15
N LEU A 48 2.17 -9.02 -7.62
CA LEU A 48 3.52 -9.52 -7.88
C LEU A 48 4.36 -9.66 -6.60
N TYR A 49 4.25 -8.71 -5.71
CA TYR A 49 5.17 -8.62 -4.55
C TYR A 49 4.54 -8.98 -3.22
N HIS A 50 3.24 -9.22 -3.17
CA HIS A 50 2.51 -9.60 -1.96
C HIS A 50 2.91 -8.74 -0.75
N PRO A 51 2.65 -7.41 -0.80
CA PRO A 51 3.05 -6.53 0.27
C PRO A 51 2.34 -6.88 1.57
N PHE A 52 2.95 -6.52 2.69
CA PHE A 52 2.32 -6.72 4.00
C PHE A 52 1.31 -5.61 4.34
N VAL A 53 1.37 -4.50 3.62
CA VAL A 53 0.43 -3.38 3.76
C VAL A 53 0.32 -2.64 2.43
N ILE A 54 -0.87 -2.17 2.13
CA ILE A 54 -1.14 -1.29 1.00
C ILE A 54 -1.70 0.02 1.56
N ILE A 55 -1.11 1.14 1.16
CA ILE A 55 -1.56 2.48 1.51
C ILE A 55 -2.01 3.13 0.22
N THR A 56 -3.27 3.52 0.12
CA THR A 56 -3.82 4.07 -1.11
C THR A 56 -4.59 5.35 -0.87
N ASP A 57 -4.44 6.30 -1.78
CA ASP A 57 -5.33 7.46 -1.86
C ASP A 57 -6.73 7.04 -2.32
N PHE A 58 -7.73 7.78 -1.89
CA PHE A 58 -9.12 7.52 -2.28
C PHE A 58 -9.44 8.12 -3.65
N GLY A 59 -9.00 9.34 -3.89
CA GLY A 59 -9.41 10.11 -5.06
C GLY A 59 -8.44 10.02 -6.23
N MET A 60 -8.45 8.91 -6.97
CA MET A 60 -7.62 8.75 -8.17
C MET A 60 -8.47 8.81 -9.44
N PRO A 61 -7.90 9.32 -10.56
CA PRO A 61 -8.68 9.51 -11.78
C PRO A 61 -9.11 8.23 -12.49
N ASP A 62 -8.32 7.16 -12.39
CA ASP A 62 -8.64 5.90 -13.07
C ASP A 62 -9.65 5.04 -12.30
N MET A 63 -9.63 5.15 -10.96
CA MET A 63 -10.47 4.32 -10.10
C MET A 63 -10.51 4.95 -8.71
N ASP A 64 -11.67 5.01 -8.07
CA ASP A 64 -11.71 5.49 -6.70
C ASP A 64 -11.19 4.44 -5.71
N GLY A 65 -10.84 4.90 -4.51
CA GLY A 65 -10.25 4.03 -3.49
C GLY A 65 -11.20 2.93 -3.03
N ALA A 66 -12.49 3.15 -3.06
CA ALA A 66 -13.48 2.13 -2.67
C ALA A 66 -13.46 0.96 -3.65
N GLU A 67 -13.44 1.24 -4.94
CA GLU A 67 -13.34 0.22 -5.98
C GLU A 67 -12.00 -0.50 -5.91
N LEU A 68 -10.92 0.23 -5.68
CA LEU A 68 -9.58 -0.35 -5.55
C LEU A 68 -9.51 -1.33 -4.37
N VAL A 69 -10.01 -0.96 -3.20
CA VAL A 69 -10.06 -1.85 -2.03
C VAL A 69 -10.82 -3.12 -2.36
N GLU A 70 -11.97 -2.99 -3.02
CA GLU A 70 -12.77 -4.14 -3.41
C GLU A 70 -12.00 -5.07 -4.35
N ARG A 71 -11.35 -4.53 -5.37
CA ARG A 71 -10.55 -5.33 -6.31
C ARG A 71 -9.35 -6.00 -5.65
N LEU A 72 -8.66 -5.29 -4.76
CA LEU A 72 -7.56 -5.87 -3.99
C LEU A 72 -8.03 -7.06 -3.18
N LYS A 73 -9.11 -6.90 -2.44
CA LYS A 73 -9.65 -7.95 -1.57
C LYS A 73 -10.20 -9.14 -2.36
N MET A 74 -10.67 -8.92 -3.58
CA MET A 74 -11.18 -10.00 -4.45
C MET A 74 -10.08 -10.73 -5.21
N ASN A 75 -8.94 -10.09 -5.45
CA ASN A 75 -7.88 -10.62 -6.32
C ASN A 75 -6.70 -11.21 -5.54
N GLY A 76 -6.95 -11.87 -4.41
CA GLY A 76 -5.94 -12.58 -3.66
C GLY A 76 -5.23 -11.75 -2.59
N ALA A 77 -5.60 -10.49 -2.42
CA ALA A 77 -5.06 -9.61 -1.39
C ALA A 77 -6.01 -9.46 -0.19
N SER A 78 -6.88 -10.44 0.02
CA SER A 78 -7.88 -10.38 1.10
C SER A 78 -7.28 -10.28 2.49
N ASP A 79 -6.09 -10.85 2.66
CA ASP A 79 -5.39 -10.86 3.94
C ASP A 79 -4.42 -9.68 4.12
N ILE A 80 -4.23 -8.87 3.09
CA ILE A 80 -3.33 -7.73 3.15
C ILE A 80 -4.08 -6.52 3.74
N PRO A 81 -3.58 -5.94 4.84
CA PRO A 81 -4.17 -4.71 5.38
C PRO A 81 -4.10 -3.56 4.37
N VAL A 82 -5.19 -2.83 4.24
CA VAL A 82 -5.30 -1.66 3.37
C VAL A 82 -5.62 -0.43 4.20
N VAL A 83 -4.76 0.57 4.11
CA VAL A 83 -4.96 1.89 4.70
C VAL A 83 -5.41 2.84 3.60
N LEU A 84 -6.60 3.37 3.74
CA LEU A 84 -7.17 4.34 2.81
C LEU A 84 -6.90 5.75 3.32
N VAL A 85 -6.26 6.58 2.51
CA VAL A 85 -5.92 7.95 2.86
C VAL A 85 -6.77 8.88 2.00
N THR A 86 -7.44 9.87 2.61
CA THR A 86 -8.41 10.69 1.89
C THR A 86 -8.47 12.12 2.39
N ALA A 87 -8.63 13.06 1.46
CA ALA A 87 -9.00 14.44 1.73
C ALA A 87 -10.52 14.66 1.71
N PHE A 88 -11.28 13.66 1.28
CA PHE A 88 -12.75 13.75 1.24
C PHE A 88 -13.35 13.65 2.65
N PRO A 89 -14.53 14.26 2.86
CA PRO A 89 -15.23 14.14 4.14
C PRO A 89 -15.56 12.68 4.48
N PRO A 90 -15.57 12.31 5.77
CA PRO A 90 -15.87 10.93 6.18
C PRO A 90 -17.22 10.42 5.64
N GLU A 91 -18.23 11.26 5.62
CA GLU A 91 -19.58 10.88 5.14
C GLU A 91 -19.55 10.46 3.66
N TYR A 92 -18.77 11.16 2.84
CA TYR A 92 -18.62 10.83 1.43
C TYR A 92 -17.94 9.47 1.25
N VAL A 93 -16.89 9.22 2.01
CA VAL A 93 -16.14 7.96 1.94
C VAL A 93 -17.01 6.79 2.43
N GLU A 94 -17.71 6.97 3.53
CA GLU A 94 -18.61 5.96 4.08
C GLU A 94 -19.70 5.57 3.10
N GLU A 95 -20.31 6.53 2.43
CA GLU A 95 -21.33 6.29 1.40
C GLU A 95 -20.76 5.46 0.24
N ARG A 96 -19.53 5.75 -0.18
CA ARG A 96 -18.88 5.02 -1.27
C ARG A 96 -18.48 3.61 -0.88
N LEU A 97 -18.22 3.38 0.40
CA LEU A 97 -17.86 2.05 0.93
C LEU A 97 -19.07 1.20 1.28
N GLU A 98 -20.26 1.78 1.29
CA GLU A 98 -21.50 1.06 1.61
C GLU A 98 -21.65 -0.16 0.68
N PHE A 99 -21.92 -1.32 1.29
CA PHE A 99 -22.06 -2.61 0.59
C PHE A 99 -20.79 -3.11 -0.11
N ARG A 100 -19.64 -2.50 0.13
CA ARG A 100 -18.36 -2.92 -0.42
C ARG A 100 -17.46 -3.51 0.66
N ARG A 101 -16.35 -4.11 0.23
CA ARG A 101 -15.33 -4.57 1.17
C ARG A 101 -14.62 -3.35 1.77
N LEU A 102 -14.44 -3.39 3.08
CA LEU A 102 -13.91 -2.25 3.82
C LEU A 102 -12.38 -2.27 3.85
N PRO A 103 -11.73 -1.10 3.83
CA PRO A 103 -10.32 -1.01 4.20
C PRO A 103 -10.14 -1.31 5.69
N ASP A 104 -8.90 -1.59 6.08
CA ASP A 104 -8.59 -1.88 7.48
C ASP A 104 -8.49 -0.60 8.31
N LEU A 105 -8.12 0.51 7.69
CA LEU A 105 -8.07 1.82 8.33
C LEU A 105 -8.34 2.91 7.31
N ILE A 106 -9.00 3.97 7.74
CA ILE A 106 -9.19 5.19 6.96
C ILE A 106 -8.50 6.32 7.70
N MET A 107 -7.62 7.02 7.00
CA MET A 107 -6.92 8.20 7.51
C MET A 107 -7.30 9.43 6.71
N SER A 108 -7.60 10.52 7.40
CA SER A 108 -7.84 11.82 6.77
C SER A 108 -6.53 12.52 6.46
N LYS A 109 -6.49 13.24 5.34
CA LYS A 109 -5.37 14.16 5.04
C LYS A 109 -5.56 15.48 5.80
N PRO A 110 -4.50 16.11 6.28
CA PRO A 110 -3.09 15.73 6.14
C PRO A 110 -2.74 14.49 6.97
N VAL A 111 -1.87 13.66 6.41
CA VAL A 111 -1.51 12.39 7.04
C VAL A 111 -0.75 12.63 8.34
N ASP A 112 -1.18 11.98 9.40
CA ASP A 112 -0.42 11.85 10.63
C ASP A 112 0.63 10.77 10.44
N PHE A 113 1.86 11.16 10.14
CA PHE A 113 2.94 10.23 9.82
C PHE A 113 3.35 9.37 11.01
N ASP A 114 3.26 9.90 12.23
CA ASP A 114 3.56 9.11 13.42
C ASP A 114 2.53 7.99 13.60
N LEU A 115 1.26 8.30 13.41
CA LEU A 115 0.20 7.30 13.44
C LEU A 115 0.35 6.30 12.29
N LEU A 116 0.72 6.75 11.10
CA LEU A 116 0.94 5.86 9.96
C LEU A 116 2.06 4.87 10.24
N VAL A 117 3.19 5.34 10.74
CA VAL A 117 4.34 4.48 11.10
C VAL A 117 3.94 3.45 12.15
N GLU A 118 3.23 3.87 13.20
CA GLU A 118 2.73 2.97 14.24
C GLU A 118 1.80 1.91 13.69
N THR A 119 0.85 2.33 12.86
CA THR A 119 -0.13 1.43 12.24
C THR A 119 0.55 0.38 11.36
N VAL A 120 1.45 0.82 10.51
CA VAL A 120 2.20 -0.07 9.61
C VAL A 120 3.07 -1.04 10.40
N ARG A 121 3.72 -0.56 11.45
CA ARG A 121 4.51 -1.41 12.35
C ARG A 121 3.63 -2.48 13.01
N GLY A 122 2.44 -2.12 13.42
CA GLY A 122 1.48 -3.06 14.01
C GLY A 122 1.07 -4.15 13.03
N TYR A 123 0.79 -3.81 11.79
CA TYR A 123 0.46 -4.79 10.75
C TYR A 123 1.62 -5.74 10.49
N TYR A 124 2.83 -5.23 10.43
CA TYR A 124 4.02 -6.06 10.26
C TYR A 124 4.19 -7.06 11.41
N GLN A 125 4.03 -6.60 12.65
CA GLN A 125 4.24 -7.44 13.84
C GLN A 125 3.15 -8.50 14.00
N ASN A 126 1.90 -8.16 13.70
CA ASN A 126 0.75 -9.01 14.00
C ASN A 126 0.40 -10.00 12.88
N GLY A 127 0.73 -9.69 11.65
CA GLY A 127 0.33 -10.49 10.50
C GLY A 127 1.48 -11.11 9.74
N TYR A 128 2.30 -10.27 9.19
CA TYR A 128 3.29 -10.70 8.19
C TYR A 128 4.45 -11.49 8.76
N ARG A 129 4.79 -11.26 10.01
CA ARG A 129 5.93 -11.90 10.65
C ARG A 129 5.78 -13.43 10.78
N SER A 130 4.55 -13.91 10.86
CA SER A 130 4.27 -15.35 10.96
C SER A 130 4.48 -16.09 9.65
N GLU A 131 4.40 -15.41 8.52
CA GLU A 131 4.54 -16.00 7.19
C GLU A 131 5.99 -15.97 6.68
N LEU A 132 6.78 -15.02 7.16
CA LEU A 132 8.17 -14.83 6.72
C LEU A 132 9.11 -15.98 7.07
N SER A 133 8.76 -16.80 8.04
CA SER A 133 9.58 -17.96 8.39
C SER A 133 9.58 -19.05 7.32
N LEU A 134 8.77 -18.91 6.29
CA LEU A 134 8.53 -19.95 5.30
C LEU A 134 9.02 -19.60 3.89
N GLN A 135 9.43 -18.34 3.62
CA GLN A 135 9.83 -17.96 2.27
C GLN A 135 11.04 -17.03 2.29
N ASP A 136 12.16 -17.62 1.93
CA ASP A 136 13.35 -16.85 1.57
C ASP A 136 13.04 -16.07 0.29
N GLN A 137 12.66 -14.82 0.43
CA GLN A 137 12.42 -13.93 -0.72
C GLN A 137 13.72 -13.19 -1.04
N PRO A 138 14.43 -13.59 -2.08
CA PRO A 138 15.74 -13.01 -2.40
C PRO A 138 15.63 -11.72 -3.21
N HIS A 139 14.59 -10.94 -3.05
CA HIS A 139 14.43 -9.72 -3.82
C HIS A 139 15.06 -8.52 -3.12
N ASP A 140 16.06 -7.97 -3.79
CA ASP A 140 16.66 -6.70 -3.39
C ASP A 140 15.64 -5.58 -3.58
N CYS A 141 15.49 -4.76 -2.56
CA CYS A 141 14.63 -3.60 -2.56
C CYS A 141 14.89 -2.64 -3.74
N PHE A 142 16.14 -2.49 -4.13
CA PHE A 142 16.52 -1.64 -5.24
C PHE A 142 16.13 -2.21 -6.60
N ALA A 143 16.23 -3.52 -6.76
CA ALA A 143 15.83 -4.18 -7.99
C ALA A 143 14.32 -4.09 -8.21
N SER A 144 13.52 -4.24 -7.16
CA SER A 144 12.06 -4.15 -7.25
C SER A 144 11.59 -2.74 -7.61
N ALA A 145 12.24 -1.70 -7.10
CA ALA A 145 11.89 -0.31 -7.44
C ALA A 145 12.09 0.00 -8.92
N SER A 146 13.06 -0.63 -9.58
CA SER A 146 13.32 -0.44 -11.02
C SER A 146 12.39 -1.26 -11.91
N LEU A 147 11.70 -2.23 -11.39
CA LEU A 147 10.78 -3.07 -12.16
C LEU A 147 9.44 -2.41 -12.45
N ALA A 148 9.01 -1.45 -11.63
CA ALA A 148 7.73 -0.80 -11.81
C ALA A 148 7.56 -0.15 -13.20
N PRO A 149 8.53 0.60 -13.75
CA PRO A 149 8.45 1.12 -15.12
C PRO A 149 8.43 0.03 -16.18
N GLN A 150 9.12 -1.09 -15.93
CA GLN A 150 9.18 -2.20 -16.87
C GLN A 150 7.85 -2.94 -16.96
N LEU A 151 7.12 -3.02 -15.87
CA LEU A 151 5.80 -3.65 -15.84
C LEU A 151 4.79 -2.89 -16.70
N SER A 152 4.83 -1.57 -16.70
CA SER A 152 3.96 -0.77 -17.56
C SER A 152 4.37 -0.85 -19.03
N GLY A 153 5.62 -1.14 -19.34
CA GLY A 153 6.13 -1.31 -20.71
C GLY A 153 5.94 -2.71 -21.28
N ALA A 154 5.62 -3.69 -20.48
CA ALA A 154 5.51 -5.10 -20.88
C ALA A 154 4.12 -5.49 -21.43
N ARG A 155 3.29 -4.54 -21.74
CA ARG A 155 1.94 -4.78 -22.26
C ARG A 155 1.93 -5.08 -23.75
#